data_5a336cef363090a920e03f3bc73cd701
#
_entry.id   5a336cef363090a920e03f3bc73cd701
#
_cell.length_a   1.000
_cell.length_b   1.000
_cell.length_c   1.000
_cell.angle_alpha   90.00
_cell.angle_beta   90.00
_cell.angle_gamma   90.00
#
_symmetry.space_group_name_H-M   'P 1'
#
loop_
_entity.id
_entity.type
_entity.pdbx_description
1 polymer ?
#
loop_
_entity_poly.entity_id
_entity_poly.type
_entity_poly.pdbx_seq_one_letter_code
_entity_poly.pdbx_strand_id
1 'polypeptide(L)'
;MLFRSGLCVDALDGAPGVYSARYCGHHGDDEANNDKLLEKMKDVPAGQRGAKFVAAVCFILPTGQHLTCRGECPGRVAFERLAGDYGFGYDPLFIPDECGVGKTDKRPNSEGRSYAQLTPDEKDAISHRGNALAEMEKELPEFLAEN
;
A
#
# COMPACT_ATOMS: atom_id res chain seq x y z
N MET A 1 -16.83 -5.06 -8.06
CA MET A 1 -15.36 -5.07 -7.87
C MET A 1 -15.04 -4.89 -6.39
N LEU A 2 -14.18 -5.75 -5.85
CA LEU A 2 -13.79 -5.72 -4.45
C LEU A 2 -12.32 -5.34 -4.32
N PHE A 3 -12.00 -4.51 -3.32
CA PHE A 3 -10.63 -4.12 -2.99
C PHE A 3 -10.24 -4.56 -1.60
N ARG A 4 -9.03 -5.07 -1.45
CA ARG A 4 -8.39 -5.27 -0.15
C ARG A 4 -6.97 -4.74 -0.22
N SER A 5 -6.54 -4.06 0.82
CA SER A 5 -5.16 -3.60 0.89
C SER A 5 -4.63 -3.69 2.32
N GLY A 6 -3.32 -3.84 2.44
CA GLY A 6 -2.67 -3.94 3.73
C GLY A 6 -1.19 -3.65 3.64
N LEU A 7 -0.61 -3.30 4.78
CA LEU A 7 0.82 -3.06 4.93
C LEU A 7 1.48 -4.33 5.49
N CYS A 8 2.53 -4.78 4.83
CA CYS A 8 3.33 -5.93 5.27
C CYS A 8 4.74 -5.46 5.61
N VAL A 9 5.16 -5.68 6.85
CA VAL A 9 6.48 -5.25 7.33
C VAL A 9 7.38 -6.46 7.55
N ASP A 10 8.54 -6.48 6.90
CA ASP A 10 9.44 -7.64 6.90
C ASP A 10 9.92 -8.00 8.32
N ALA A 11 10.30 -7.01 9.12
CA ALA A 11 10.77 -7.22 10.49
C ALA A 11 9.68 -7.76 11.43
N LEU A 12 8.42 -7.69 11.03
CA LEU A 12 7.26 -8.16 11.79
C LEU A 12 6.62 -9.39 11.14
N ASP A 13 7.37 -10.14 10.35
CA ASP A 13 6.91 -11.34 9.64
C ASP A 13 5.66 -11.10 8.78
N GLY A 14 5.58 -9.91 8.17
CA GLY A 14 4.48 -9.53 7.31
C GLY A 14 3.32 -8.83 8.02
N ALA A 15 3.38 -8.65 9.33
CA ALA A 15 2.35 -7.92 10.05
C ALA A 15 2.43 -6.41 9.71
N PRO A 16 1.35 -5.64 9.81
CA PRO A 16 -0.01 -6.05 10.18
C PRO A 16 -0.78 -6.86 9.11
N GLY A 17 -0.36 -6.82 7.83
CA GLY A 17 -0.95 -7.65 6.77
C GLY A 17 -2.47 -7.51 6.68
N VAL A 18 -3.19 -8.62 6.76
CA VAL A 18 -4.65 -8.63 6.67
C VAL A 18 -5.33 -7.93 7.86
N TYR A 19 -4.60 -7.70 8.94
CA TYR A 19 -5.11 -7.01 10.13
C TYR A 19 -4.83 -5.51 10.12
N SER A 20 -4.36 -4.95 9.00
CA SER A 20 -3.93 -3.55 8.92
C SER A 20 -4.95 -2.55 9.46
N ALA A 21 -6.23 -2.70 9.13
CA ALA A 21 -7.27 -1.77 9.56
C ALA A 21 -7.62 -1.88 11.06
N ARG A 22 -7.25 -2.99 11.71
CA ARG A 22 -7.59 -3.27 13.11
C ARG A 22 -6.38 -3.72 13.93
N TYR A 23 -5.20 -3.29 13.55
CA TYR A 23 -3.95 -3.70 14.19
C TYR A 23 -3.90 -3.39 15.69
N CYS A 24 -4.49 -2.26 16.10
CA CYS A 24 -4.57 -1.86 17.51
C CYS A 24 -5.59 -2.65 18.33
N GLY A 25 -6.40 -3.51 17.70
CA GLY A 25 -7.41 -4.33 18.35
C GLY A 25 -8.84 -3.94 18.00
N HIS A 26 -9.06 -2.79 17.37
CA HIS A 26 -10.37 -2.37 16.87
C HIS A 26 -10.24 -1.67 15.53
N HIS A 27 -11.31 -1.70 14.75
CA HIS A 27 -11.30 -1.24 13.36
C HIS A 27 -11.37 0.29 13.25
N GLY A 28 -10.62 0.83 12.28
CA GLY A 28 -10.78 2.23 11.86
C GLY A 28 -10.07 3.29 12.69
N ASP A 29 -9.24 2.91 13.65
CA ASP A 29 -8.47 3.87 14.45
C ASP A 29 -7.04 3.99 13.90
N ASP A 30 -6.87 4.89 12.92
CA ASP A 30 -5.58 5.09 12.25
C ASP A 30 -4.48 5.53 13.22
N GLU A 31 -4.79 6.42 14.16
CA GLU A 31 -3.82 6.91 15.16
C GLU A 31 -3.29 5.78 16.03
N ALA A 32 -4.18 4.94 16.57
CA ALA A 32 -3.78 3.82 17.42
C ALA A 32 -3.04 2.75 16.61
N ASN A 33 -3.42 2.52 15.35
CA ASN A 33 -2.72 1.59 14.48
C ASN A 33 -1.29 2.08 14.19
N ASN A 34 -1.12 3.36 13.91
CA ASN A 34 0.19 3.98 13.70
C ASN A 34 1.04 3.93 14.97
N ASP A 35 0.46 4.22 16.14
CA ASP A 35 1.16 4.15 17.42
C ASP A 35 1.68 2.73 17.68
N LYS A 36 0.85 1.72 17.43
CA LYS A 36 1.26 0.33 17.62
C LYS A 36 2.40 -0.05 16.67
N LEU A 37 2.33 0.36 15.41
CA LEU A 37 3.38 0.08 14.43
C LEU A 37 4.70 0.75 14.84
N LEU A 38 4.67 2.01 15.26
CA LEU A 38 5.85 2.72 15.74
C LEU A 38 6.47 2.03 16.95
N GLU A 39 5.64 1.59 17.89
CA GLU A 39 6.11 0.86 19.10
C GLU A 39 6.79 -0.46 18.71
N LYS A 40 6.20 -1.22 17.79
CA LYS A 40 6.76 -2.48 17.32
C LYS A 40 8.07 -2.30 16.55
N MET A 41 8.26 -1.14 15.93
CA MET A 41 9.41 -0.85 15.07
C MET A 41 10.50 -0.03 15.77
N LYS A 42 10.30 0.37 17.03
CA LYS A 42 11.20 1.32 17.71
C LYS A 42 12.65 0.84 17.79
N ASP A 43 12.88 -0.46 17.91
CA ASP A 43 14.22 -1.04 18.03
C ASP A 43 14.77 -1.61 16.72
N VAL A 44 14.04 -1.45 15.61
CA VAL A 44 14.44 -1.96 14.31
C VAL A 44 15.35 -0.95 13.60
N PRO A 45 16.60 -1.32 13.28
CA PRO A 45 17.55 -0.39 12.64
C PRO A 45 17.15 -0.04 11.20
N ALA A 46 17.68 1.08 10.69
CA ALA A 46 17.34 1.62 9.39
C ALA A 46 17.42 0.61 8.24
N GLY A 47 18.44 -0.23 8.22
CA GLY A 47 18.61 -1.22 7.14
C GLY A 47 17.66 -2.42 7.20
N GLN A 48 16.81 -2.52 8.20
CA GLN A 48 15.91 -3.65 8.42
C GLN A 48 14.44 -3.24 8.50
N ARG A 49 14.10 -2.07 7.98
CA ARG A 49 12.75 -1.50 8.05
C ARG A 49 11.95 -1.68 6.76
N GLY A 50 12.34 -2.63 5.92
CA GLY A 50 11.65 -2.91 4.66
C GLY A 50 10.19 -3.27 4.87
N ALA A 51 9.34 -2.78 3.96
CA ALA A 51 7.91 -3.01 4.00
C ALA A 51 7.34 -2.90 2.59
N LYS A 52 6.10 -3.35 2.43
CA LYS A 52 5.36 -3.13 1.19
C LYS A 52 3.89 -2.97 1.49
N PHE A 53 3.22 -2.12 0.73
CA PHE A 53 1.78 -2.15 0.62
C PHE A 53 1.38 -3.15 -0.45
N VAL A 54 0.33 -3.90 -0.18
CA VAL A 54 -0.22 -4.90 -1.11
C VAL A 54 -1.69 -4.59 -1.30
N ALA A 55 -2.16 -4.61 -2.54
CA ALA A 55 -3.57 -4.51 -2.87
C ALA A 55 -3.99 -5.71 -3.70
N ALA A 56 -5.19 -6.20 -3.46
CA ALA A 56 -5.84 -7.19 -4.30
C ALA A 56 -7.16 -6.61 -4.79
N VAL A 57 -7.42 -6.76 -6.08
CA VAL A 57 -8.65 -6.31 -6.74
C VAL A 57 -9.32 -7.53 -7.33
N CYS A 58 -10.59 -7.73 -7.03
CA CYS A 58 -11.37 -8.85 -7.55
C CYS A 58 -12.55 -8.34 -8.36
N PHE A 59 -12.66 -8.80 -9.60
CA PHE A 59 -13.78 -8.55 -10.48
C PHE A 59 -14.63 -9.82 -10.55
N ILE A 60 -15.93 -9.71 -10.22
CA ILE A 60 -16.83 -10.86 -10.12
C ILE A 60 -17.98 -10.69 -11.10
N LEU A 61 -18.24 -11.73 -11.90
CA LEU A 61 -19.39 -11.78 -12.80
C LEU A 61 -20.62 -12.33 -12.04
N PRO A 62 -21.85 -12.03 -12.53
CA PRO A 62 -23.08 -12.60 -11.94
C PRO A 62 -23.10 -14.13 -11.92
N THR A 63 -22.34 -14.78 -12.82
CA THR A 63 -22.20 -16.24 -12.87
C THR A 63 -21.35 -16.83 -11.74
N GLY A 64 -20.66 -15.99 -10.97
CA GLY A 64 -19.73 -16.40 -9.92
C GLY A 64 -18.29 -16.51 -10.37
N GLN A 65 -18.00 -16.42 -11.66
CA GLN A 65 -16.64 -16.40 -12.17
C GLN A 65 -15.96 -15.10 -11.76
N HIS A 66 -14.66 -15.16 -11.43
CA HIS A 66 -13.95 -13.99 -10.94
C HIS A 66 -12.52 -13.93 -11.48
N LEU A 67 -11.99 -12.72 -11.51
CA LEU A 67 -10.60 -12.41 -11.82
C LEU A 67 -10.03 -11.61 -10.66
N THR A 68 -8.90 -12.06 -10.10
CA THR A 68 -8.21 -11.36 -9.02
C THR A 68 -6.83 -10.94 -9.50
N CYS A 69 -6.52 -9.65 -9.30
CA CYS A 69 -5.21 -9.09 -9.60
C CYS A 69 -4.59 -8.49 -8.35
N ARG A 70 -3.28 -8.52 -8.29
CA ARG A 70 -2.51 -8.05 -7.13
C ARG A 70 -1.52 -6.97 -7.56
N GLY A 71 -1.37 -5.95 -6.74
CA GLY A 71 -0.36 -4.92 -6.91
C GLY A 71 0.40 -4.70 -5.62
N GLU A 72 1.68 -4.38 -5.73
CA GLU A 72 2.55 -4.12 -4.59
C GLU A 72 3.27 -2.79 -4.77
N CYS A 73 3.60 -2.14 -3.66
CA CYS A 73 4.46 -0.96 -3.64
C CYS A 73 5.50 -1.16 -2.54
N PRO A 74 6.77 -1.43 -2.91
CA PRO A 74 7.81 -1.62 -1.91
C PRO A 74 8.29 -0.30 -1.32
N GLY A 75 8.81 -0.35 -0.10
CA GLY A 75 9.32 0.81 0.60
C GLY A 75 9.85 0.43 1.98
N ARG A 76 9.74 1.36 2.91
CA ARG A 76 10.20 1.16 4.29
C ARG A 76 9.31 1.90 5.28
N VAL A 77 9.40 1.49 6.54
CA VAL A 77 8.69 2.16 7.65
C VAL A 77 9.55 3.30 8.19
N ALA A 78 8.97 4.48 8.32
CA ALA A 78 9.63 5.65 8.88
C ALA A 78 9.86 5.48 10.38
N PHE A 79 10.81 6.24 10.94
CA PHE A 79 11.07 6.27 12.39
C PHE A 79 10.05 7.08 13.15
N GLU A 80 9.37 7.99 12.48
CA GLU A 80 8.35 8.87 13.06
C GLU A 80 7.30 9.19 11.99
N ARG A 81 6.19 9.77 12.39
CA ARG A 81 5.17 10.19 11.44
C ARG A 81 5.68 11.30 10.53
N LEU A 82 5.65 11.05 9.24
CA LEU A 82 5.95 12.04 8.21
C LEU A 82 4.62 12.50 7.61
N ALA A 83 3.91 13.31 8.37
CA ALA A 83 2.59 13.79 7.98
C ALA A 83 2.67 14.74 6.79
N GLY A 84 1.62 14.74 5.97
CA GLY A 84 1.47 15.62 4.82
C GLY A 84 0.00 15.98 4.64
N ASP A 85 -0.32 16.61 3.53
CA ASP A 85 -1.67 17.07 3.25
C ASP A 85 -2.58 15.96 2.70
N TYR A 86 -2.03 14.77 2.47
CA TYR A 86 -2.71 13.67 1.76
C TYR A 86 -2.63 12.38 2.56
N GLY A 87 -3.37 11.38 2.09
CA GLY A 87 -3.27 10.04 2.62
C GLY A 87 -4.18 9.74 3.81
N PHE A 88 -4.11 8.49 4.25
CA PHE A 88 -4.88 7.94 5.38
C PHE A 88 -4.18 6.68 5.87
N GLY A 89 -4.67 6.10 6.97
CA GLY A 89 -4.12 4.84 7.51
C GLY A 89 -2.64 4.98 7.87
N TYR A 90 -1.82 4.09 7.34
CA TYR A 90 -0.37 4.07 7.60
C TYR A 90 0.44 4.99 6.69
N ASP A 91 -0.20 5.77 5.84
CA ASP A 91 0.50 6.62 4.86
C ASP A 91 1.59 7.50 5.47
N PRO A 92 1.41 8.10 6.68
CA PRO A 92 2.49 8.88 7.30
C PRO A 92 3.72 8.06 7.72
N LEU A 93 3.61 6.75 7.82
CA LEU A 93 4.71 5.87 8.23
C LEU A 93 5.35 5.12 7.08
N PHE A 94 4.81 5.18 5.88
CA PHE A 94 5.32 4.43 4.75
C PHE A 94 6.06 5.34 3.77
N ILE A 95 7.33 5.02 3.54
CA ILE A 95 8.18 5.73 2.58
C ILE A 95 8.40 4.80 1.38
N PRO A 96 7.74 5.04 0.23
CA PRO A 96 7.93 4.19 -0.93
C PRO A 96 9.34 4.36 -1.52
N ASP A 97 9.87 3.32 -2.13
CA ASP A 97 11.18 3.36 -2.78
C ASP A 97 11.20 4.31 -3.98
N GLU A 98 10.06 4.43 -4.65
CA GLU A 98 9.89 5.31 -5.80
C GLU A 98 8.82 6.37 -5.51
N CYS A 99 8.85 7.46 -6.28
CA CYS A 99 7.76 8.44 -6.29
C CYS A 99 7.38 8.76 -7.75
N GLY A 100 6.15 9.22 -7.93
CA GLY A 100 5.65 9.55 -9.25
C GLY A 100 6.14 10.92 -9.74
N VAL A 101 6.24 11.03 -11.06
CA VAL A 101 6.38 12.30 -11.76
C VAL A 101 5.19 12.37 -12.70
N GLY A 102 4.13 13.05 -12.26
CA GLY A 102 2.83 12.97 -12.93
C GLY A 102 2.14 11.64 -12.60
N LYS A 103 1.31 11.14 -13.52
CA LYS A 103 0.47 9.96 -13.26
C LYS A 103 1.11 8.62 -13.58
N THR A 104 2.10 8.60 -14.46
CA THR A 104 2.64 7.35 -15.00
C THR A 104 4.14 7.20 -14.86
N ASP A 105 4.88 8.30 -14.76
CA ASP A 105 6.32 8.26 -14.69
C ASP A 105 6.81 8.06 -13.25
N LYS A 106 7.94 7.40 -13.10
CA LYS A 106 8.50 7.05 -11.80
C LYS A 106 9.96 7.48 -11.72
N ARG A 107 10.39 7.84 -10.51
CA ARG A 107 11.80 8.12 -10.19
C ARG A 107 12.10 7.62 -8.77
N PRO A 108 13.38 7.42 -8.40
CA PRO A 108 13.73 7.10 -7.02
C PRO A 108 13.23 8.17 -6.05
N ASN A 109 12.72 7.76 -4.91
CA ASN A 109 12.23 8.67 -3.86
C ASN A 109 13.41 9.14 -2.99
N SER A 110 14.30 9.93 -3.58
CA SER A 110 15.52 10.38 -2.93
C SER A 110 15.28 11.37 -1.78
N GLU A 111 14.12 12.02 -1.76
CA GLU A 111 13.74 12.95 -0.70
C GLU A 111 13.15 12.23 0.53
N GLY A 112 12.87 10.93 0.42
CA GLY A 112 12.31 10.16 1.51
C GLY A 112 10.91 10.59 1.92
N ARG A 113 10.08 11.01 0.96
CA ARG A 113 8.70 11.45 1.26
C ARG A 113 7.80 10.25 1.54
N SER A 114 6.93 10.38 2.54
CA SER A 114 5.92 9.36 2.84
C SER A 114 4.74 9.43 1.86
N TYR A 115 3.90 8.40 1.87
CA TYR A 115 2.65 8.41 1.09
C TYR A 115 1.78 9.63 1.41
N ALA A 116 1.79 10.10 2.67
CA ALA A 116 1.03 11.27 3.08
C ALA A 116 1.58 12.58 2.50
N GLN A 117 2.82 12.59 2.07
CA GLN A 117 3.50 13.76 1.51
C GLN A 117 3.50 13.77 -0.02
N LEU A 118 3.06 12.71 -0.66
CA LEU A 118 2.92 12.64 -2.11
C LEU A 118 1.55 13.16 -2.53
N THR A 119 1.50 13.91 -3.64
CA THR A 119 0.21 14.28 -4.23
C THR A 119 -0.52 13.03 -4.74
N PRO A 120 -1.86 13.08 -4.93
CA PRO A 120 -2.57 11.93 -5.49
C PRO A 120 -2.00 11.43 -6.82
N ASP A 121 -1.60 12.31 -7.72
CA ASP A 121 -1.00 11.92 -9.01
C ASP A 121 0.35 11.24 -8.82
N GLU A 122 1.20 11.76 -7.94
CA GLU A 122 2.50 11.15 -7.63
C GLU A 122 2.34 9.77 -7.02
N LYS A 123 1.35 9.61 -6.15
CA LYS A 123 1.05 8.33 -5.50
C LYS A 123 0.47 7.33 -6.49
N ASP A 124 -0.45 7.75 -7.36
CA ASP A 124 -1.11 6.87 -8.34
C ASP A 124 -0.11 6.18 -9.26
N ALA A 125 0.98 6.86 -9.61
CA ALA A 125 2.02 6.30 -10.49
C ALA A 125 2.72 5.08 -9.88
N ILE A 126 2.77 4.98 -8.55
CA ILE A 126 3.59 3.97 -7.84
C ILE A 126 2.79 3.13 -6.83
N SER A 127 1.55 3.49 -6.53
CA SER A 127 0.81 2.87 -5.45
C SER A 127 0.45 1.41 -5.74
N HIS A 128 0.29 0.64 -4.67
CA HIS A 128 -0.17 -0.74 -4.72
C HIS A 128 -1.53 -0.87 -5.42
N ARG A 129 -2.46 0.07 -5.15
CA ARG A 129 -3.79 0.08 -5.80
C ARG A 129 -3.68 0.38 -7.27
N GLY A 130 -2.87 1.37 -7.65
CA GLY A 130 -2.62 1.71 -9.05
C GLY A 130 -2.02 0.54 -9.81
N ASN A 131 -1.07 -0.16 -9.21
CA ASN A 131 -0.44 -1.34 -9.80
C ASN A 131 -1.43 -2.51 -9.97
N ALA A 132 -2.29 -2.74 -8.97
CA ALA A 132 -3.32 -3.78 -9.05
C ALA A 132 -4.34 -3.47 -10.16
N LEU A 133 -4.77 -2.21 -10.28
CA LEU A 133 -5.70 -1.78 -11.33
C LEU A 133 -5.07 -1.88 -12.73
N ALA A 134 -3.78 -1.57 -12.86
CA ALA A 134 -3.07 -1.71 -14.14
C ALA A 134 -3.03 -3.19 -14.60
N GLU A 135 -2.81 -4.12 -13.68
CA GLU A 135 -2.89 -5.54 -13.97
C GLU A 135 -4.31 -5.95 -14.37
N MET A 136 -5.33 -5.43 -13.70
CA MET A 136 -6.72 -5.70 -14.04
C MET A 136 -7.04 -5.22 -15.46
N GLU A 137 -6.59 -4.04 -15.84
CA GLU A 137 -6.79 -3.50 -17.19
C GLU A 137 -6.16 -4.39 -18.27
N LYS A 138 -5.02 -5.01 -17.96
CA LYS A 138 -4.34 -5.93 -18.89
C LYS A 138 -5.09 -7.24 -19.06
N GLU A 139 -5.60 -7.81 -17.98
CA GLU A 139 -6.17 -9.15 -17.96
C GLU A 139 -7.67 -9.20 -18.19
N LEU A 140 -8.38 -8.11 -17.91
CA LEU A 140 -9.84 -8.08 -17.99
C LEU A 140 -10.41 -8.37 -19.38
N PRO A 141 -9.86 -7.82 -20.49
CA PRO A 141 -10.41 -8.11 -21.83
C PRO A 141 -10.38 -9.60 -22.17
N GLU A 142 -9.29 -10.30 -21.87
CA GLU A 142 -9.18 -11.73 -22.09
C GLU A 142 -10.15 -12.52 -21.21
N PHE A 143 -10.25 -12.15 -19.93
CA PHE A 143 -11.18 -12.75 -18.99
C PHE A 143 -12.63 -12.63 -19.48
N LEU A 144 -13.02 -11.45 -19.94
CA LEU A 144 -14.37 -11.21 -20.44
C LEU A 144 -14.63 -11.98 -21.75
N ALA A 145 -13.61 -12.14 -22.61
CA ALA A 145 -13.74 -12.89 -23.85
C ALA A 145 -13.93 -14.40 -23.62
N GLU A 146 -13.35 -14.94 -22.53
CA GLU A 146 -13.45 -16.35 -22.16
C GLU A 146 -14.75 -16.69 -21.41
N ASN A 147 -15.40 -15.71 -20.89
CA ASN A 147 -16.59 -15.83 -20.07
C ASN A 147 -17.74 -14.96 -20.58
#